data_e10c03265ce2832c4d30cc179b878b29
#
_entry.id   e10c03265ce2832c4d30cc179b878b29
#
_cell.length_a   1.000
_cell.length_b   1.000
_cell.length_c   1.000
_cell.angle_alpha   90.00
_cell.angle_beta   90.00
_cell.angle_gamma   90.00
#
_symmetry.space_group_name_H-M   'P 1'
#
loop_
_entity.id
_entity.type
_entity.pdbx_description
1 polymer ?
#
loop_
_entity_poly.entity_id
_entity_poly.type
_entity_poly.pdbx_seq_one_letter_code
_entity_poly.pdbx_strand_id
1 'polypeptide(L)'
;MKNPLKNQRAAILGSLCLAGLILFSTNAQADAQAGAATFKTKCASCHGADGKGKAALKTQDMTSAAVQNMSDAELTAITTDGKGKMPAYGKSLKPDQIQDLVAYIRSLAKK
;
A
#
# COMPACT_ATOMS: atom_id res chain seq x y z
N MET A 1 60.71 52.63 3.04
CA MET A 1 59.49 52.20 2.41
C MET A 1 59.14 50.83 2.98
N LYS A 2 58.17 50.78 3.78
CA LYS A 2 57.82 49.57 4.51
C LYS A 2 56.56 49.03 3.87
N ASN A 3 56.64 47.88 3.24
CA ASN A 3 55.47 47.14 2.80
C ASN A 3 54.93 46.39 4.02
N PRO A 4 53.73 46.67 4.47
CA PRO A 4 53.10 45.81 5.45
C PRO A 4 52.53 44.61 4.69
N LEU A 5 53.17 43.49 4.85
CA LEU A 5 52.56 42.20 4.50
C LEU A 5 51.32 42.03 5.34
N LYS A 6 50.24 42.33 4.72
CA LYS A 6 48.93 42.04 5.32
C LYS A 6 48.78 40.55 5.45
N ASN A 7 48.79 40.10 6.67
CA ASN A 7 48.33 38.81 7.06
C ASN A 7 46.94 38.56 6.48
N GLN A 8 46.91 37.89 5.39
CA GLN A 8 45.68 37.26 4.96
C GLN A 8 45.49 35.99 5.80
N ARG A 9 44.89 36.18 6.92
CA ARG A 9 44.31 35.02 7.64
C ARG A 9 43.15 34.53 6.78
N ALA A 10 43.47 33.57 5.95
CA ALA A 10 42.40 32.76 5.33
C ALA A 10 41.56 32.14 6.44
N ALA A 11 40.42 32.74 6.64
CA ALA A 11 39.39 32.09 7.44
C ALA A 11 38.94 30.87 6.63
N ILE A 12 39.42 29.72 7.03
CA ILE A 12 38.88 28.47 6.56
C ILE A 12 37.51 28.39 7.22
N LEU A 13 36.52 28.84 6.49
CA LEU A 13 35.15 28.53 6.79
C LEU A 13 34.99 27.03 6.53
N GLY A 14 35.07 26.30 7.62
CA GLY A 14 34.71 24.90 7.61
C GLY A 14 33.28 24.81 7.11
N SER A 15 33.14 24.33 5.87
CA SER A 15 31.87 23.92 5.34
C SER A 15 31.40 22.75 6.21
N LEU A 16 30.51 23.05 7.16
CA LEU A 16 29.70 22.01 7.78
C LEU A 16 28.81 21.46 6.68
N CYS A 17 29.28 20.41 6.02
CA CYS A 17 28.39 19.54 5.31
C CYS A 17 27.46 18.90 6.34
N LEU A 18 26.34 19.54 6.63
CA LEU A 18 25.21 18.83 7.16
C LEU A 18 24.81 17.83 6.06
N ALA A 19 25.37 16.63 6.17
CA ALA A 19 24.80 15.49 5.51
C ALA A 19 23.41 15.30 6.13
N GLY A 20 22.41 15.94 5.51
CA GLY A 20 21.04 15.68 5.84
C GLY A 20 20.82 14.22 5.57
N LEU A 21 20.66 13.42 6.63
CA LEU A 21 20.08 12.10 6.52
C LEU A 21 18.66 12.33 6.00
N ILE A 22 18.52 12.26 4.69
CA ILE A 22 17.21 12.14 4.07
C ILE A 22 16.78 10.73 4.45
N LEU A 23 16.04 10.62 5.54
CA LEU A 23 15.27 9.45 5.84
C LEU A 23 14.23 9.36 4.74
N PHE A 24 14.54 8.60 3.69
CA PHE A 24 13.53 8.12 2.79
C PHE A 24 12.65 7.19 3.61
N SER A 25 11.61 7.75 4.21
CA SER A 25 10.48 6.96 4.65
C SER A 25 9.92 6.34 3.39
N THR A 26 10.34 5.12 3.07
CA THR A 26 9.64 4.30 2.11
C THR A 26 8.32 3.94 2.77
N ASN A 27 7.34 4.82 2.61
CA ASN A 27 5.97 4.43 2.83
C ASN A 27 5.72 3.31 1.83
N ALA A 28 5.70 2.07 2.32
CA ALA A 28 5.27 0.95 1.53
C ALA A 28 3.80 1.20 1.18
N GLN A 29 3.59 1.82 0.02
CA GLN A 29 2.25 2.08 -0.49
C GLN A 29 1.69 0.75 -0.99
N ALA A 30 0.45 0.43 -0.61
CA ALA A 30 -0.23 -0.76 -1.06
C ALA A 30 -0.29 -0.79 -2.59
N ASP A 31 0.06 -1.93 -3.18
CA ASP A 31 0.16 -2.14 -4.62
C ASP A 31 -1.08 -2.88 -5.13
N ALA A 32 -1.97 -2.15 -5.80
CA ALA A 32 -3.18 -2.72 -6.39
C ALA A 32 -2.87 -3.78 -7.47
N GLN A 33 -1.74 -3.69 -8.16
CA GLN A 33 -1.34 -4.66 -9.17
C GLN A 33 -0.88 -5.98 -8.54
N ALA A 34 -0.12 -5.92 -7.45
CA ALA A 34 0.21 -7.08 -6.64
C ALA A 34 -1.06 -7.69 -6.01
N GLY A 35 -1.98 -6.85 -5.55
CA GLY A 35 -3.29 -7.25 -5.06
C GLY A 35 -4.12 -7.97 -6.12
N ALA A 36 -4.10 -7.52 -7.37
CA ALA A 36 -4.77 -8.18 -8.50
C ALA A 36 -4.26 -9.60 -8.72
N ALA A 37 -2.95 -9.82 -8.64
CA ALA A 37 -2.35 -11.13 -8.77
C ALA A 37 -2.80 -12.09 -7.64
N THR A 38 -2.81 -11.62 -6.40
CA THR A 38 -3.31 -12.38 -5.24
C THR A 38 -4.81 -12.66 -5.37
N PHE A 39 -5.60 -11.67 -5.78
CA PHE A 39 -7.03 -11.82 -6.03
C PHE A 39 -7.33 -12.91 -7.05
N LYS A 40 -6.63 -12.91 -8.16
CA LYS A 40 -6.80 -13.91 -9.23
C LYS A 40 -6.60 -15.34 -8.73
N THR A 41 -5.63 -15.56 -7.85
CA THR A 41 -5.29 -16.90 -7.37
C THR A 41 -6.09 -17.34 -6.15
N LYS A 42 -6.51 -16.42 -5.29
CA LYS A 42 -7.12 -16.73 -3.99
C LYS A 42 -8.60 -16.37 -3.89
N CYS A 43 -9.08 -15.41 -4.65
CA CYS A 43 -10.38 -14.79 -4.44
C CYS A 43 -11.34 -14.98 -5.63
N ALA A 44 -10.83 -15.00 -6.84
CA ALA A 44 -11.62 -14.99 -8.06
C ALA A 44 -12.55 -16.20 -8.23
N SER A 45 -12.19 -17.36 -7.68
CA SER A 45 -13.04 -18.55 -7.75
C SER A 45 -14.41 -18.33 -7.12
N CYS A 46 -14.49 -17.55 -6.05
CA CYS A 46 -15.74 -17.20 -5.38
C CYS A 46 -16.29 -15.82 -5.77
N HIS A 47 -15.40 -14.83 -5.96
CA HIS A 47 -15.81 -13.44 -6.21
C HIS A 47 -15.90 -13.06 -7.70
N GLY A 48 -15.55 -13.96 -8.60
CA GLY A 48 -15.47 -13.69 -10.03
C GLY A 48 -14.14 -13.01 -10.41
N ALA A 49 -13.66 -13.25 -11.62
CA ALA A 49 -12.42 -12.67 -12.12
C ALA A 49 -12.47 -11.14 -12.20
N ASP A 50 -13.65 -10.57 -12.36
CA ASP A 50 -13.93 -9.13 -12.41
C ASP A 50 -14.33 -8.53 -11.04
N GLY A 51 -14.40 -9.36 -9.99
CA GLY A 51 -14.80 -8.94 -8.65
C GLY A 51 -16.31 -8.67 -8.49
N LYS A 52 -17.13 -8.92 -9.50
CA LYS A 52 -18.58 -8.64 -9.44
C LYS A 52 -19.39 -9.68 -8.69
N GLY A 53 -18.74 -10.69 -8.14
CA GLY A 53 -19.40 -11.76 -7.43
C GLY A 53 -19.96 -12.84 -8.36
N LYS A 54 -20.45 -13.88 -7.73
CA LYS A 54 -21.13 -15.00 -8.40
C LYS A 54 -22.49 -15.23 -7.74
N ALA A 55 -23.57 -15.06 -8.48
CA ALA A 55 -24.93 -15.22 -7.96
C ALA A 55 -25.16 -16.59 -7.33
N ALA A 56 -24.64 -17.66 -7.95
CA ALA A 56 -24.75 -19.02 -7.44
C ALA A 56 -24.10 -19.22 -6.07
N LEU A 57 -23.06 -18.45 -5.77
CA LEU A 57 -22.34 -18.50 -4.48
C LEU A 57 -22.79 -17.40 -3.51
N LYS A 58 -23.69 -16.51 -3.94
CA LYS A 58 -24.16 -15.35 -3.19
C LYS A 58 -23.00 -14.47 -2.68
N THR A 59 -21.96 -14.36 -3.47
CA THR A 59 -20.82 -13.50 -3.16
C THR A 59 -21.09 -12.07 -3.57
N GLN A 60 -20.53 -11.14 -2.81
CA GLN A 60 -20.76 -9.72 -3.01
C GLN A 60 -20.06 -9.19 -4.26
N ASP A 61 -20.71 -8.24 -4.92
CA ASP A 61 -20.11 -7.42 -5.97
C ASP A 61 -19.18 -6.38 -5.34
N MET A 62 -17.89 -6.55 -5.53
CA MET A 62 -16.87 -5.66 -4.97
C MET A 62 -16.83 -4.28 -5.62
N THR A 63 -17.47 -4.12 -6.80
CA THR A 63 -17.60 -2.83 -7.47
C THR A 63 -18.76 -2.00 -6.90
N SER A 64 -19.62 -2.63 -6.09
CA SER A 64 -20.84 -1.99 -5.56
C SER A 64 -20.55 -0.93 -4.51
N ALA A 65 -21.48 0.02 -4.37
CA ALA A 65 -21.41 1.02 -3.31
C ALA A 65 -21.38 0.37 -1.91
N ALA A 66 -22.07 -0.73 -1.71
CA ALA A 66 -22.10 -1.44 -0.44
C ALA A 66 -20.69 -1.87 0.02
N VAL A 67 -19.87 -2.35 -0.91
CA VAL A 67 -18.48 -2.72 -0.61
C VAL A 67 -17.56 -1.51 -0.62
N GLN A 68 -17.71 -0.62 -1.60
CA GLN A 68 -16.82 0.54 -1.73
C GLN A 68 -16.97 1.56 -0.60
N ASN A 69 -18.11 1.59 0.09
CA ASN A 69 -18.34 2.43 1.26
C ASN A 69 -17.80 1.83 2.57
N MET A 70 -17.39 0.56 2.59
CA MET A 70 -16.69 -0.02 3.73
C MET A 70 -15.33 0.65 3.91
N SER A 71 -14.88 0.79 5.16
CA SER A 71 -13.54 1.29 5.44
C SER A 71 -12.45 0.28 5.04
N ASP A 72 -11.23 0.74 4.82
CA ASP A 72 -10.09 -0.16 4.58
C ASP A 72 -9.86 -1.11 5.76
N ALA A 73 -10.10 -0.64 6.99
CA ALA A 73 -10.03 -1.47 8.19
C ALA A 73 -11.06 -2.61 8.18
N GLU A 74 -12.29 -2.33 7.75
CA GLU A 74 -13.34 -3.36 7.63
C GLU A 74 -13.01 -4.38 6.54
N LEU A 75 -12.56 -3.94 5.37
CA LEU A 75 -12.13 -4.84 4.29
C LEU A 75 -10.94 -5.69 4.73
N THR A 76 -9.99 -5.10 5.44
CA THR A 76 -8.84 -5.81 6.01
C THR A 76 -9.28 -6.86 7.02
N ALA A 77 -10.18 -6.50 7.94
CA ALA A 77 -10.68 -7.42 8.96
C ALA A 77 -11.44 -8.62 8.35
N ILE A 78 -12.30 -8.36 7.37
CA ILE A 78 -13.05 -9.43 6.69
C ILE A 78 -12.09 -10.37 5.94
N THR A 79 -11.07 -9.84 5.30
CA THR A 79 -10.07 -10.66 4.60
C THR A 79 -9.23 -11.47 5.57
N THR A 80 -8.81 -10.86 6.67
CA THR A 80 -7.97 -11.49 7.69
C THR A 80 -8.71 -12.57 8.45
N ASP A 81 -9.92 -12.27 8.92
CA ASP A 81 -10.67 -13.11 9.84
C ASP A 81 -11.70 -14.02 9.15
N GLY A 82 -12.03 -13.71 7.90
CA GLY A 82 -13.10 -14.35 7.16
C GLY A 82 -14.49 -13.87 7.61
N LYS A 83 -15.50 -14.25 6.87
CA LYS A 83 -16.90 -13.96 7.19
C LYS A 83 -17.82 -14.99 6.54
N GLY A 84 -18.63 -15.68 7.33
CA GLY A 84 -19.53 -16.71 6.83
C GLY A 84 -18.75 -17.81 6.09
N LYS A 85 -19.05 -18.03 4.82
CA LYS A 85 -18.34 -19.02 3.98
C LYS A 85 -16.99 -18.53 3.43
N MET A 86 -16.68 -17.25 3.59
CA MET A 86 -15.40 -16.71 3.19
C MET A 86 -14.30 -17.14 4.18
N PRO A 87 -13.24 -17.81 3.72
CA PRO A 87 -12.16 -18.25 4.59
C PRO A 87 -11.39 -17.06 5.19
N ALA A 88 -10.72 -17.29 6.31
CA ALA A 88 -9.79 -16.37 6.92
C ALA A 88 -8.42 -16.49 6.22
N TYR A 89 -7.87 -15.39 5.76
CA TYR A 89 -6.57 -15.37 5.07
C TYR A 89 -5.41 -14.84 5.93
N GLY A 90 -5.67 -14.47 7.19
CA GLY A 90 -4.65 -13.87 8.06
C GLY A 90 -3.45 -14.75 8.35
N LYS A 91 -3.59 -16.07 8.21
CA LYS A 91 -2.47 -17.03 8.39
C LYS A 91 -1.75 -17.39 7.08
N SER A 92 -2.40 -17.20 5.95
CA SER A 92 -1.87 -17.58 4.64
C SER A 92 -1.33 -16.41 3.82
N LEU A 93 -1.77 -15.20 4.13
CA LEU A 93 -1.31 -13.98 3.49
C LEU A 93 -0.62 -13.07 4.53
N LYS A 94 0.45 -12.41 4.10
CA LYS A 94 1.12 -11.40 4.91
C LYS A 94 0.24 -10.14 5.01
N PRO A 95 0.42 -9.32 6.06
CA PRO A 95 -0.35 -8.09 6.20
C PRO A 95 -0.24 -7.13 5.00
N ASP A 96 0.93 -7.01 4.39
CA ASP A 96 1.14 -6.20 3.18
C ASP A 96 0.37 -6.75 1.97
N GLN A 97 0.31 -8.07 1.80
CA GLN A 97 -0.49 -8.70 0.75
C GLN A 97 -1.99 -8.43 0.93
N ILE A 98 -2.47 -8.38 2.17
CA ILE A 98 -3.86 -8.02 2.48
C ILE A 98 -4.11 -6.55 2.16
N GLN A 99 -3.16 -5.65 2.45
CA GLN A 99 -3.26 -4.24 2.06
C GLN A 99 -3.27 -4.06 0.53
N ASP A 100 -2.47 -4.81 -0.18
CA ASP A 100 -2.47 -4.83 -1.65
C ASP A 100 -3.82 -5.30 -2.21
N LEU A 101 -4.44 -6.31 -1.58
CA LEU A 101 -5.80 -6.75 -1.94
C LEU A 101 -6.83 -5.65 -1.72
N VAL A 102 -6.79 -4.95 -0.60
CA VAL A 102 -7.69 -3.82 -0.34
C VAL A 102 -7.50 -2.73 -1.40
N ALA A 103 -6.27 -2.39 -1.74
CA ALA A 103 -5.99 -1.43 -2.82
C ALA A 103 -6.56 -1.90 -4.17
N TYR A 104 -6.47 -3.17 -4.48
CA TYR A 104 -7.07 -3.74 -5.69
C TYR A 104 -8.60 -3.62 -5.66
N ILE A 105 -9.24 -4.00 -4.55
CA ILE A 105 -10.71 -3.87 -4.39
C ILE A 105 -11.14 -2.42 -4.62
N ARG A 106 -10.42 -1.44 -4.07
CA ARG A 106 -10.67 -0.01 -4.33
C ARG A 106 -10.56 0.35 -5.80
N SER A 107 -9.62 -0.23 -6.50
CA SER A 107 -9.44 0.01 -7.94
C SER A 107 -10.63 -0.48 -8.79
N LEU A 108 -11.41 -1.43 -8.30
CA LEU A 108 -12.58 -1.97 -8.99
C LEU A 108 -13.73 -0.96 -9.08
N ALA A 109 -13.81 0.00 -8.18
CA ALA A 109 -14.83 1.05 -8.22
C ALA A 109 -14.79 1.91 -9.49
N LYS A 110 -13.67 1.92 -10.19
CA LYS A 110 -13.42 2.76 -11.38
C LYS A 110 -13.68 2.05 -12.70
N LYS A 111 -14.16 0.82 -12.63
CA LYS A 111 -14.37 -0.01 -13.83
C LYS A 111 -15.84 -0.09 -14.23
#